data_e89e9f5a160ddb282a3eafb0b2d10a1f
#
_entry.id   e89e9f5a160ddb282a3eafb0b2d10a1f
#
_cell.length_a   1.000
_cell.length_b   1.000
_cell.length_c   1.000
_cell.angle_alpha   90.00
_cell.angle_beta   90.00
_cell.angle_gamma   90.00
#
_symmetry.space_group_name_H-M   'P 1'
#
loop_
_entity.id
_entity.type
_entity.pdbx_description
1 polymer ?
#
loop_
_entity_poly.entity_id
_entity_poly.type
_entity_poly.pdbx_seq_one_letter_code
_entity_poly.pdbx_strand_id
1 'polypeptide(L)'
;IAKDLYEMGIIGVMGYRRTAGAKGKYRKHKFKYIPEWDVYICPERKYLEYRTTNREGYRQYRCPESCCENCPRRDECLTEKQKRKMLTRHIWEDYKDFVRLNTLSAVGKETYAKRKERIERSFADAKELHGLRYCRMRGLDGVREQCLLTAATQNMKKIATVLSRRAS
;
A
#
# COMPACT_ATOMS: atom_id res chain seq x y z
N ILE A 1 6.77 -2.74 7.84
CA ILE A 1 5.63 -2.03 8.48
C ILE A 1 4.44 -2.98 8.70
N ALA A 2 3.77 -3.59 7.66
CA ALA A 2 2.59 -4.43 7.87
C ALA A 2 2.88 -5.67 8.75
N LYS A 3 4.00 -6.34 8.50
CA LYS A 3 4.50 -7.44 9.32
C LYS A 3 4.76 -6.99 10.76
N ASP A 4 5.51 -5.92 10.93
CA ASP A 4 5.89 -5.40 12.25
C ASP A 4 4.66 -5.01 13.09
N LEU A 5 3.66 -4.38 12.48
CA LEU A 5 2.39 -4.07 13.14
C LEU A 5 1.66 -5.35 13.59
N TYR A 6 1.63 -6.37 12.74
CA TYR A 6 1.01 -7.65 13.07
C TYR A 6 1.71 -8.33 14.25
N GLU A 7 3.05 -8.40 14.22
CA GLU A 7 3.88 -8.98 15.30
C GLU A 7 3.74 -8.21 16.63
N MET A 8 3.49 -6.90 16.56
CA MET A 8 3.21 -6.06 17.73
C MET A 8 1.76 -6.13 18.21
N GLY A 9 0.90 -6.94 17.58
CA GLY A 9 -0.53 -7.02 17.90
C GLY A 9 -1.33 -5.78 17.52
N ILE A 10 -0.80 -4.91 16.67
CA ILE A 10 -1.45 -3.67 16.25
C ILE A 10 -2.28 -3.90 15.00
N ILE A 11 -3.58 -3.56 15.07
CA ILE A 11 -4.48 -3.63 13.92
C ILE A 11 -4.20 -2.45 12.99
N GLY A 12 -3.49 -2.72 11.89
CA GLY A 12 -3.18 -1.71 10.89
C GLY A 12 -4.41 -1.38 10.01
N VAL A 13 -4.68 -0.07 9.86
CA VAL A 13 -5.67 0.45 8.90
C VAL A 13 -4.95 1.44 7.99
N MET A 14 -4.61 1.01 6.77
CA MET A 14 -3.76 1.78 5.85
C MET A 14 -4.35 1.81 4.45
N GLY A 15 -4.13 2.92 3.74
CA GLY A 15 -4.51 3.04 2.34
C GLY A 15 -3.82 1.99 1.46
N TYR A 16 -4.59 1.32 0.64
CA TYR A 16 -4.08 0.33 -0.30
C TYR A 16 -3.90 0.96 -1.69
N ARG A 17 -2.68 0.96 -2.18
CA ARG A 17 -2.39 1.35 -3.56
C ARG A 17 -2.40 0.11 -4.45
N ARG A 18 -3.32 0.08 -5.40
CA ARG A 18 -3.35 -1.00 -6.40
C ARG A 18 -2.07 -0.97 -7.24
N THR A 19 -1.49 -2.14 -7.47
CA THR A 19 -0.35 -2.27 -8.36
C THR A 19 -0.70 -1.79 -9.76
N ALA A 20 0.19 -1.01 -10.37
CA ALA A 20 0.06 -0.62 -11.75
C ALA A 20 0.12 -1.87 -12.66
N GLY A 21 -0.59 -1.83 -13.77
CA GLY A 21 -0.58 -2.89 -14.77
C GLY A 21 -0.92 -2.27 -16.13
N ALA A 22 -0.64 -2.99 -17.21
CA ALA A 22 -0.98 -2.53 -18.55
C ALA A 22 -2.49 -2.24 -18.66
N LYS A 23 -2.83 -1.12 -19.29
CA LYS A 23 -4.23 -0.70 -19.48
C LYS A 23 -4.98 -1.78 -20.28
N GLY A 24 -6.18 -2.12 -19.84
CA GLY A 24 -7.01 -3.13 -20.49
C GLY A 24 -6.59 -4.59 -20.26
N LYS A 25 -5.49 -4.86 -19.52
CA LYS A 25 -5.03 -6.23 -19.27
C LYS A 25 -5.38 -6.72 -17.87
N TYR A 26 -5.53 -8.04 -17.71
CA TYR A 26 -5.83 -8.66 -16.43
C TYR A 26 -4.75 -8.36 -15.39
N ARG A 27 -5.20 -7.82 -14.25
CA ARG A 27 -4.37 -7.53 -13.09
C ARG A 27 -4.37 -8.71 -12.12
N LYS A 28 -3.45 -8.70 -11.14
CA LYS A 28 -3.27 -9.76 -10.13
C LYS A 28 -4.57 -10.23 -9.47
N HIS A 29 -5.53 -9.35 -9.20
CA HIS A 29 -6.80 -9.69 -8.54
C HIS A 29 -7.73 -10.61 -9.36
N LYS A 30 -7.48 -10.77 -10.66
CA LYS A 30 -8.19 -11.74 -11.51
C LYS A 30 -7.63 -13.17 -11.37
N PHE A 31 -6.53 -13.33 -10.66
CA PHE A 31 -5.88 -14.62 -10.42
C PHE A 31 -6.05 -14.99 -8.96
N LYS A 32 -6.57 -16.19 -8.70
CA LYS A 32 -6.78 -16.70 -7.35
C LYS A 32 -5.50 -17.35 -6.85
N TYR A 33 -5.01 -16.94 -5.69
CA TYR A 33 -3.89 -17.59 -5.00
C TYR A 33 -4.41 -18.75 -4.16
N ILE A 34 -3.75 -19.90 -4.23
CA ILE A 34 -4.03 -21.09 -3.44
C ILE A 34 -2.83 -21.33 -2.52
N PRO A 35 -2.93 -21.00 -1.23
CA PRO A 35 -1.83 -21.09 -0.29
C PRO A 35 -1.30 -22.53 -0.12
N GLU A 36 -2.20 -23.54 -0.12
CA GLU A 36 -1.90 -24.94 0.13
C GLU A 36 -0.95 -25.53 -0.91
N TRP A 37 -1.00 -25.00 -2.13
CA TRP A 37 -0.17 -25.45 -3.25
C TRP A 37 0.86 -24.43 -3.70
N ASP A 38 0.87 -23.26 -3.07
CA ASP A 38 1.72 -22.10 -3.45
C ASP A 38 1.65 -21.79 -4.96
N VAL A 39 0.43 -21.71 -5.50
CA VAL A 39 0.17 -21.43 -6.92
C VAL A 39 -0.88 -20.34 -7.12
N TYR A 40 -0.85 -19.69 -8.27
CA TYR A 40 -1.95 -18.88 -8.74
C TYR A 40 -2.76 -19.63 -9.81
N ILE A 41 -4.08 -19.48 -9.79
CA ILE A 41 -4.98 -19.98 -10.83
C ILE A 41 -5.41 -18.81 -11.70
N CYS A 42 -5.24 -18.93 -13.02
CA CYS A 42 -5.72 -17.94 -13.98
C CYS A 42 -7.22 -18.09 -14.25
N PRO A 43 -7.90 -17.11 -14.88
CA PRO A 43 -9.31 -17.21 -15.26
C PRO A 43 -9.65 -18.44 -16.12
N GLU A 44 -8.69 -18.94 -16.91
CA GLU A 44 -8.80 -20.15 -17.72
C GLU A 44 -8.36 -21.43 -16.96
N ARG A 45 -8.38 -21.38 -15.62
CA ARG A 45 -8.08 -22.51 -14.72
C ARG A 45 -6.69 -23.15 -14.92
N LYS A 46 -5.72 -22.41 -15.47
CA LYS A 46 -4.33 -22.87 -15.57
C LYS A 46 -3.53 -22.38 -14.37
N TYR A 47 -2.55 -23.19 -13.96
CA TYR A 47 -1.70 -22.88 -12.80
C TYR A 47 -0.51 -22.00 -13.21
N LEU A 48 -0.24 -21.02 -12.38
CA LEU A 48 1.03 -20.31 -12.39
C LEU A 48 1.81 -20.78 -11.18
N GLU A 49 2.87 -21.52 -11.43
CA GLU A 49 3.72 -22.14 -10.41
C GLU A 49 4.82 -21.20 -9.96
N TYR A 50 5.26 -21.35 -8.74
CA TYR A 50 6.44 -20.69 -8.21
C TYR A 50 7.69 -21.05 -9.05
N ARG A 51 8.54 -20.06 -9.30
CA ARG A 51 9.79 -20.25 -10.05
C ARG A 51 11.01 -19.76 -9.31
N THR A 52 10.95 -18.57 -8.74
CA THR A 52 12.10 -17.95 -8.07
C THR A 52 11.64 -16.83 -7.14
N THR A 53 12.51 -16.47 -6.22
CA THR A 53 12.35 -15.26 -5.39
C THR A 53 13.50 -14.31 -5.68
N ASN A 54 13.19 -13.04 -5.94
CA ASN A 54 14.21 -12.03 -6.14
C ASN A 54 14.81 -11.55 -4.80
N ARG A 55 15.87 -10.74 -4.87
CA ARG A 55 16.57 -10.22 -3.67
C ARG A 55 15.69 -9.32 -2.80
N GLU A 56 14.64 -8.76 -3.35
CA GLU A 56 13.67 -7.90 -2.66
C GLU A 56 12.54 -8.70 -1.98
N GLY A 57 12.59 -10.04 -2.02
CA GLY A 57 11.58 -10.92 -1.42
C GLY A 57 10.31 -11.10 -2.26
N TYR A 58 10.33 -10.79 -3.55
CA TYR A 58 9.21 -11.08 -4.44
C TYR A 58 9.34 -12.46 -5.06
N ARG A 59 8.43 -13.36 -4.73
CA ARG A 59 8.22 -14.66 -5.36
C ARG A 59 7.59 -14.43 -6.74
N GLN A 60 8.12 -15.08 -7.77
CA GLN A 60 7.62 -15.04 -9.13
C GLN A 60 6.89 -16.32 -9.48
N TYR A 61 5.67 -16.16 -10.01
CA TYR A 61 4.80 -17.26 -10.47
C TYR A 61 4.59 -17.13 -11.96
N ARG A 62 4.77 -18.22 -12.69
CA ARG A 62 4.67 -18.23 -14.15
C ARG A 62 3.89 -19.47 -14.61
N CYS A 63 3.05 -19.32 -15.64
CA CYS A 63 2.54 -20.47 -16.37
C CYS A 63 3.50 -20.89 -17.48
N PRO A 64 3.45 -22.15 -17.95
CA PRO A 64 4.12 -22.59 -19.17
C PRO A 64 3.70 -21.73 -20.37
N GLU A 65 4.60 -21.53 -21.33
CA GLU A 65 4.29 -20.73 -22.55
C GLU A 65 3.15 -21.36 -23.34
N SER A 66 3.17 -22.67 -23.50
CA SER A 66 2.14 -23.45 -24.17
C SER A 66 0.71 -23.20 -23.67
N CYS A 67 0.57 -22.93 -22.36
CA CYS A 67 -0.75 -22.63 -21.77
C CYS A 67 -1.27 -21.24 -22.16
N CYS A 68 -0.39 -20.31 -22.52
CA CYS A 68 -0.77 -18.95 -22.91
C CYS A 68 -0.81 -18.75 -24.45
N GLU A 69 -0.17 -19.62 -25.19
CA GLU A 69 -0.01 -19.51 -26.65
C GLU A 69 -1.36 -19.59 -27.35
N ASN A 70 -2.15 -20.60 -27.03
CA ASN A 70 -3.49 -20.84 -27.58
C ASN A 70 -4.62 -20.47 -26.60
N CYS A 71 -4.38 -19.52 -25.71
CA CYS A 71 -5.37 -19.13 -24.72
C CYS A 71 -6.43 -18.20 -25.34
N PRO A 72 -7.74 -18.49 -25.20
CA PRO A 72 -8.81 -17.67 -25.77
C PRO A 72 -8.85 -16.25 -25.21
N ARG A 73 -8.29 -16.05 -24.00
CA ARG A 73 -8.19 -14.74 -23.34
C ARG A 73 -6.79 -14.14 -23.36
N ARG A 74 -5.97 -14.56 -24.32
CA ARG A 74 -4.61 -14.07 -24.45
C ARG A 74 -4.56 -12.54 -24.51
N ASP A 75 -5.40 -11.95 -25.37
CA ASP A 75 -5.43 -10.51 -25.62
C ASP A 75 -5.91 -9.68 -24.42
N GLU A 76 -6.77 -10.25 -23.58
CA GLU A 76 -7.17 -9.62 -22.32
C GLU A 76 -6.12 -9.77 -21.21
N CYS A 77 -5.24 -10.76 -21.32
CA CYS A 77 -4.31 -11.15 -20.27
C CYS A 77 -2.89 -10.62 -20.49
N LEU A 78 -2.39 -10.68 -21.73
CA LEU A 78 -1.00 -10.41 -22.11
C LEU A 78 -0.90 -9.20 -23.03
N THR A 79 0.24 -8.54 -23.00
CA THR A 79 0.64 -7.60 -24.05
C THR A 79 1.31 -8.37 -25.21
N GLU A 80 1.40 -7.77 -26.38
CA GLU A 80 2.03 -8.39 -27.59
C GLU A 80 3.45 -8.89 -27.32
N LYS A 81 4.21 -8.16 -26.49
CA LYS A 81 5.58 -8.50 -26.13
C LYS A 81 5.71 -9.67 -25.13
N GLN A 82 4.61 -10.07 -24.50
CA GLN A 82 4.62 -11.11 -23.46
C GLN A 82 4.22 -12.47 -24.03
N LYS A 83 5.08 -13.47 -23.85
CA LYS A 83 4.79 -14.85 -24.24
C LYS A 83 3.93 -15.60 -23.21
N ARG A 84 4.06 -15.24 -21.93
CA ARG A 84 3.35 -15.87 -20.80
C ARG A 84 3.01 -14.88 -19.69
N LYS A 85 2.04 -15.22 -18.87
CA LYS A 85 1.70 -14.45 -17.67
C LYS A 85 2.71 -14.72 -16.57
N MET A 86 3.14 -13.64 -15.94
CA MET A 86 3.94 -13.64 -14.74
C MET A 86 3.26 -12.79 -13.67
N LEU A 87 3.19 -13.32 -12.44
CA LEU A 87 2.73 -12.60 -11.26
C LEU A 87 3.83 -12.59 -10.20
N THR A 88 3.81 -11.57 -9.38
CA THR A 88 4.72 -11.47 -8.23
C THR A 88 3.93 -11.43 -6.92
N ARG A 89 4.42 -12.10 -5.88
CA ARG A 89 3.90 -12.08 -4.52
C ARG A 89 5.06 -11.86 -3.56
N HIS A 90 4.97 -10.82 -2.74
CA HIS A 90 5.98 -10.60 -1.72
C HIS A 90 5.87 -11.67 -0.63
N ILE A 91 6.99 -12.09 -0.01
CA ILE A 91 6.99 -13.07 1.09
C ILE A 91 6.10 -12.65 2.27
N TRP A 92 5.88 -11.34 2.45
CA TRP A 92 5.00 -10.75 3.47
C TRP A 92 3.67 -10.25 2.89
N GLU A 93 3.20 -10.84 1.80
CA GLU A 93 1.94 -10.42 1.18
C GLU A 93 0.74 -10.71 2.08
N ASP A 94 0.79 -11.79 2.87
CA ASP A 94 -0.29 -12.17 3.79
C ASP A 94 -0.53 -11.08 4.85
N TYR A 95 0.52 -10.47 5.37
CA TYR A 95 0.39 -9.32 6.29
C TYR A 95 -0.23 -8.09 5.62
N LYS A 96 0.08 -7.86 4.33
CA LYS A 96 -0.56 -6.78 3.56
C LYS A 96 -2.02 -7.08 3.29
N ASP A 97 -2.35 -8.32 2.98
CA ASP A 97 -3.74 -8.77 2.77
C ASP A 97 -4.53 -8.64 4.08
N PHE A 98 -3.96 -8.99 5.22
CA PHE A 98 -4.57 -8.79 6.54
C PHE A 98 -4.89 -7.30 6.80
N VAL A 99 -3.92 -6.41 6.62
CA VAL A 99 -4.13 -4.96 6.78
C VAL A 99 -5.20 -4.44 5.80
N ARG A 100 -5.22 -4.97 4.58
CA ARG A 100 -6.24 -4.62 3.59
C ARG A 100 -7.64 -5.05 4.03
N LEU A 101 -7.80 -6.27 4.55
CA LEU A 101 -9.07 -6.75 5.08
C LEU A 101 -9.55 -5.88 6.23
N ASN A 102 -8.66 -5.53 7.17
CA ASN A 102 -8.97 -4.61 8.26
C ASN A 102 -9.44 -3.25 7.73
N THR A 103 -8.76 -2.70 6.73
CA THR A 103 -9.14 -1.39 6.14
C THR A 103 -10.50 -1.45 5.43
N LEU A 104 -10.87 -2.59 4.86
CA LEU A 104 -12.14 -2.78 4.16
C LEU A 104 -13.31 -3.10 5.10
N SER A 105 -13.06 -3.48 6.35
CA SER A 105 -14.08 -3.70 7.36
C SER A 105 -14.86 -2.42 7.65
N ALA A 106 -16.05 -2.52 8.28
CA ALA A 106 -16.86 -1.37 8.66
C ALA A 106 -16.07 -0.42 9.58
N VAL A 107 -15.47 -0.97 10.65
CA VAL A 107 -14.63 -0.23 11.60
C VAL A 107 -13.40 0.38 10.94
N GLY A 108 -12.76 -0.37 10.04
CA GLY A 108 -11.59 0.11 9.29
C GLY A 108 -11.91 1.29 8.38
N LYS A 109 -13.04 1.25 7.69
CA LYS A 109 -13.51 2.37 6.84
C LYS A 109 -13.79 3.62 7.67
N GLU A 110 -14.48 3.48 8.80
CA GLU A 110 -14.72 4.59 9.72
C GLU A 110 -13.41 5.18 10.26
N THR A 111 -12.51 4.31 10.73
CA THR A 111 -11.20 4.72 11.25
C THR A 111 -10.38 5.43 10.15
N TYR A 112 -10.39 4.91 8.93
CA TYR A 112 -9.67 5.52 7.81
C TYR A 112 -10.25 6.88 7.41
N ALA A 113 -11.58 7.06 7.48
CA ALA A 113 -12.22 8.34 7.19
C ALA A 113 -11.75 9.46 8.14
N LYS A 114 -11.53 9.14 9.44
CA LYS A 114 -11.00 10.08 10.44
C LYS A 114 -9.61 10.64 10.10
N ARG A 115 -8.88 9.99 9.19
CA ARG A 115 -7.57 10.45 8.72
C ARG A 115 -7.63 11.83 8.08
N LYS A 116 -8.66 12.12 7.27
CA LYS A 116 -8.86 13.43 6.63
C LYS A 116 -8.91 14.57 7.65
N GLU A 117 -9.67 14.37 8.71
CA GLU A 117 -9.89 15.40 9.73
C GLU A 117 -8.68 15.59 10.66
N ARG A 118 -7.97 14.51 10.97
CA ARG A 118 -6.90 14.55 11.97
C ARG A 118 -5.52 14.73 11.37
N ILE A 119 -5.13 13.83 10.47
CA ILE A 119 -3.74 13.77 9.97
C ILE A 119 -3.56 14.67 8.75
N GLU A 120 -4.43 14.56 7.74
CA GLU A 120 -4.29 15.34 6.52
C GLU A 120 -4.50 16.83 6.79
N ARG A 121 -5.43 17.18 7.66
CA ARG A 121 -5.60 18.58 8.13
C ARG A 121 -4.36 19.07 8.86
N SER A 122 -3.76 18.27 9.74
CA SER A 122 -2.52 18.66 10.44
C SER A 122 -1.37 18.90 9.48
N PHE A 123 -1.22 18.09 8.43
CA PHE A 123 -0.23 18.32 7.38
C PHE A 123 -0.54 19.54 6.50
N ALA A 124 -1.81 19.80 6.21
CA ALA A 124 -2.22 21.00 5.50
C ALA A 124 -1.85 22.25 6.31
N ASP A 125 -2.21 22.29 7.60
CA ASP A 125 -1.85 23.38 8.50
C ASP A 125 -0.32 23.56 8.59
N ALA A 126 0.45 22.48 8.65
CA ALA A 126 1.92 22.54 8.68
C ALA A 126 2.49 23.22 7.42
N LYS A 127 1.91 22.92 6.25
CA LYS A 127 2.35 23.48 4.96
C LYS A 127 1.90 24.94 4.79
N GLU A 128 0.67 25.25 5.11
CA GLU A 128 0.09 26.56 4.84
C GLU A 128 0.43 27.60 5.92
N LEU A 129 0.43 27.18 7.19
CA LEU A 129 0.55 28.11 8.33
C LEU A 129 1.93 28.09 8.97
N HIS A 130 2.69 26.98 8.85
CA HIS A 130 3.94 26.78 9.59
C HIS A 130 5.15 26.55 8.69
N GLY A 131 5.07 26.92 7.43
CA GLY A 131 6.21 26.98 6.50
C GLY A 131 6.80 25.63 6.06
N LEU A 132 6.11 24.50 6.27
CA LEU A 132 6.59 23.17 5.90
C LEU A 132 6.40 22.87 4.39
N ARG A 133 5.83 23.79 3.61
CA ARG A 133 5.63 23.62 2.16
C ARG A 133 6.96 23.49 1.41
N TYR A 134 7.98 24.22 1.86
CA TYR A 134 9.30 24.21 1.26
C TYR A 134 10.35 23.91 2.32
N CYS A 135 11.33 23.07 1.97
CA CYS A 135 12.49 22.88 2.81
C CYS A 135 13.43 24.08 2.66
N ARG A 136 13.64 24.80 3.75
CA ARG A 136 14.52 25.99 3.81
C ARG A 136 15.93 25.65 4.28
N MET A 137 16.13 24.49 4.87
CA MET A 137 17.39 24.02 5.42
C MET A 137 17.98 22.92 4.52
N ARG A 138 19.31 22.84 4.45
CA ARG A 138 20.01 21.82 3.68
C ARG A 138 20.42 20.64 4.58
N GLY A 139 20.46 19.44 3.97
CA GLY A 139 20.83 18.20 4.64
C GLY A 139 19.71 17.60 5.49
N LEU A 140 19.86 16.34 5.86
CA LEU A 140 18.83 15.60 6.61
C LEU A 140 18.58 16.18 8.00
N ASP A 141 19.62 16.62 8.69
CA ASP A 141 19.49 17.19 10.04
C ASP A 141 18.73 18.51 10.01
N GLY A 142 19.05 19.41 9.07
CA GLY A 142 18.33 20.66 8.90
C GLY A 142 16.84 20.44 8.54
N VAL A 143 16.54 19.47 7.66
CA VAL A 143 15.15 19.08 7.36
C VAL A 143 14.44 18.56 8.60
N ARG A 144 15.12 17.74 9.40
CA ARG A 144 14.59 17.19 10.65
C ARG A 144 14.27 18.30 11.65
N GLU A 145 15.16 19.27 11.83
CA GLU A 145 14.93 20.43 12.69
C GLU A 145 13.71 21.23 12.24
N GLN A 146 13.58 21.52 10.94
CA GLN A 146 12.42 22.24 10.41
C GLN A 146 11.12 21.49 10.70
N CYS A 147 11.11 20.17 10.54
CA CYS A 147 9.94 19.35 10.86
C CYS A 147 9.60 19.38 12.35
N LEU A 148 10.60 19.29 13.24
CA LEU A 148 10.41 19.33 14.68
C LEU A 148 9.88 20.68 15.17
N LEU A 149 10.45 21.79 14.66
CA LEU A 149 9.97 23.14 14.96
C LEU A 149 8.53 23.35 14.51
N THR A 150 8.18 22.87 13.32
CA THR A 150 6.80 22.90 12.82
C THR A 150 5.86 22.13 13.74
N ALA A 151 6.23 20.92 14.16
CA ALA A 151 5.43 20.10 15.07
C ALA A 151 5.28 20.76 16.45
N ALA A 152 6.34 21.35 16.98
CA ALA A 152 6.30 22.10 18.26
C ALA A 152 5.33 23.28 18.17
N THR A 153 5.40 24.09 17.11
CA THR A 153 4.51 25.24 16.88
C THR A 153 3.03 24.80 16.77
N GLN A 154 2.75 23.71 16.04
CA GLN A 154 1.40 23.15 15.95
C GLN A 154 0.88 22.69 17.31
N ASN A 155 1.73 22.06 18.13
CA ASN A 155 1.33 21.59 19.47
C ASN A 155 1.07 22.78 20.41
N MET A 156 1.89 23.80 20.41
CA MET A 156 1.68 25.03 21.19
C MET A 156 0.33 25.68 20.83
N LYS A 157 0.02 25.80 19.53
CA LYS A 157 -1.26 26.34 19.07
C LYS A 157 -2.44 25.50 19.53
N LYS A 158 -2.35 24.18 19.48
CA LYS A 158 -3.39 23.27 19.97
C LYS A 158 -3.62 23.41 21.49
N ILE A 159 -2.52 23.49 22.26
CA ILE A 159 -2.57 23.69 23.71
C ILE A 159 -3.25 25.02 24.03
N ALA A 160 -2.83 26.12 23.42
CA ALA A 160 -3.43 27.44 23.63
C ALA A 160 -4.92 27.44 23.30
N THR A 161 -5.34 26.79 22.20
CA THR A 161 -6.76 26.68 21.82
C THR A 161 -7.58 25.88 22.85
N VAL A 162 -7.01 24.81 23.41
CA VAL A 162 -7.71 24.01 24.43
C VAL A 162 -7.83 24.77 25.73
N LEU A 163 -6.78 25.49 26.14
CA LEU A 163 -6.78 26.29 27.36
C LEU A 163 -7.79 27.45 27.27
N SER A 164 -7.82 28.18 26.14
CA SER A 164 -8.76 29.27 25.95
C SER A 164 -10.25 28.81 26.01
N ARG A 165 -10.55 27.63 25.43
CA ARG A 165 -11.89 27.05 25.48
C ARG A 165 -12.34 26.58 26.87
N ARG A 166 -11.38 26.32 27.78
CA ARG A 166 -11.69 25.95 29.16
C ARG A 166 -11.86 27.16 30.06
N ALA A 167 -11.37 28.32 29.64
CA ALA A 167 -11.48 29.58 30.36
C ALA A 167 -12.75 30.39 29.98
N SER A 168 -13.43 29.96 28.91
CA SER A 168 -14.71 30.51 28.45
C SER A 168 -15.88 29.64 28.94
#